data_cbbbc8a40158c31583c442d97cd4ba3c
#
_entry.id   cbbbc8a40158c31583c442d97cd4ba3c
#
_cell.length_a   1.000
_cell.length_b   1.000
_cell.length_c   1.000
_cell.angle_alpha   90.00
_cell.angle_beta   90.00
_cell.angle_gamma   90.00
#
_symmetry.space_group_name_H-M   'P 1'
#
loop_
_entity.id
_entity.type
_entity.pdbx_description
1 polymer ?
#
loop_
_entity_poly.entity_id
_entity_poly.type
_entity_poly.pdbx_seq_one_letter_code
_entity_poly.pdbx_strand_id
1 'polypeptide(L)'
;ISLIHKFLRAGVMVGGMFEDSPEGVPQGGPLSPLLGNIMLNECDHELERRGHRFVRYADDLLIFCKSRKAATRTLNRTLTYIEGKLFLKVNREKTQVAYVNKVKYLGYGFYIHKGEGRLRIHPKSVQKFKDKIREVTGRSNGMGIEARKIRLNQVVRGWMNYFKLADAKNLIQGLDEWIRSRIRMVTW
;
A
#
# COMPACT_ATOMS: atom_id res chain seq x y z
N ILE A 1 6.11 20.63 21.89
CA ILE A 1 7.14 19.63 22.31
C ILE A 1 6.62 18.82 23.50
N SER A 2 6.10 19.42 24.59
CA SER A 2 5.60 18.71 25.78
C SER A 2 4.52 17.66 25.46
N LEU A 3 3.56 17.94 24.58
CA LEU A 3 2.51 17.03 24.17
C LEU A 3 3.07 15.81 23.40
N ILE A 4 4.03 16.03 22.51
CA ILE A 4 4.71 14.95 21.77
C ILE A 4 5.41 14.01 22.73
N HIS A 5 6.15 14.54 23.71
CA HIS A 5 6.79 13.75 24.76
C HIS A 5 5.79 12.89 25.58
N LYS A 6 4.61 13.44 25.89
CA LYS A 6 3.56 12.68 26.57
C LYS A 6 3.07 11.50 25.72
N PHE A 7 2.86 11.71 24.41
CA PHE A 7 2.48 10.63 23.49
C PHE A 7 3.56 9.56 23.31
N LEU A 8 4.84 9.97 23.27
CA LEU A 8 5.96 9.03 23.16
C LEU A 8 6.14 8.17 24.40
N ARG A 9 5.75 8.67 25.59
CA ARG A 9 5.85 7.97 26.87
C ARG A 9 4.54 7.33 27.34
N ALA A 10 3.49 7.41 26.54
CA ALA A 10 2.15 6.98 26.96
C ALA A 10 1.98 5.45 27.12
N GLY A 11 2.96 4.63 26.69
CA GLY A 11 2.85 3.17 26.74
C GLY A 11 1.68 2.60 25.96
N VAL A 12 1.36 1.34 26.18
CA VAL A 12 0.27 0.62 25.51
C VAL A 12 -0.55 -0.14 26.55
N MET A 13 -1.87 -0.14 26.40
CA MET A 13 -2.75 -1.03 27.17
C MET A 13 -2.97 -2.33 26.39
N VAL A 14 -2.48 -3.44 26.91
CA VAL A 14 -2.65 -4.78 26.34
C VAL A 14 -3.40 -5.64 27.34
N GLY A 15 -4.57 -6.13 26.96
CA GLY A 15 -5.36 -7.01 27.84
C GLY A 15 -5.76 -6.40 29.20
N GLY A 16 -5.82 -5.06 29.30
CA GLY A 16 -6.11 -4.33 30.54
C GLY A 16 -4.89 -4.05 31.43
N MET A 17 -3.69 -4.47 31.02
CA MET A 17 -2.43 -4.15 31.70
C MET A 17 -1.67 -3.09 30.91
N PHE A 18 -1.01 -2.19 31.64
CA PHE A 18 -0.15 -1.16 31.06
C PHE A 18 1.23 -1.74 30.77
N GLU A 19 1.70 -1.58 29.55
CA GLU A 19 3.06 -1.94 29.12
C GLU A 19 3.79 -0.68 28.65
N ASP A 20 4.98 -0.45 29.17
CA ASP A 20 5.86 0.60 28.68
C ASP A 20 6.32 0.30 27.27
N SER A 21 6.40 1.37 26.44
CA SER A 21 6.94 1.28 25.08
C SER A 21 8.36 1.87 25.07
N PRO A 22 9.40 1.08 25.36
CA PRO A 22 10.78 1.58 25.47
C PRO A 22 11.35 2.05 24.13
N GLU A 23 10.82 1.53 23.02
CA GLU A 23 11.25 1.90 21.66
C GLU A 23 10.05 2.29 20.78
N GLY A 24 10.12 3.49 20.19
CA GLY A 24 9.15 3.95 19.19
C GLY A 24 7.79 4.36 19.74
N VAL A 25 6.77 4.27 18.90
CA VAL A 25 5.37 4.56 19.25
C VAL A 25 4.47 3.37 18.86
N PRO A 26 3.38 3.14 19.60
CA PRO A 26 2.45 2.05 19.30
C PRO A 26 1.95 2.10 17.85
N GLN A 27 1.86 0.93 17.21
CA GLN A 27 1.26 0.81 15.88
C GLN A 27 -0.20 1.26 15.94
N GLY A 28 -0.58 2.19 15.01
CA GLY A 28 -1.93 2.77 15.00
C GLY A 28 -2.11 4.01 15.87
N GLY A 29 -1.08 4.45 16.58
CA GLY A 29 -1.11 5.71 17.32
C GLY A 29 -1.24 6.92 16.37
N PRO A 30 -1.93 8.01 16.80
CA PRO A 30 -2.21 9.17 15.93
C PRO A 30 -0.96 9.93 15.47
N LEU A 31 0.14 9.87 16.22
CA LEU A 31 1.41 10.51 15.87
C LEU A 31 2.34 9.63 15.03
N SER A 32 2.15 8.31 14.98
CA SER A 32 3.04 7.39 14.26
C SER A 32 3.25 7.77 12.79
N PRO A 33 2.22 8.11 11.99
CA PRO A 33 2.40 8.49 10.58
C PRO A 33 3.17 9.81 10.43
N LEU A 34 2.94 10.76 11.33
CA LEU A 34 3.62 12.07 11.29
C LEU A 34 5.11 11.91 11.64
N LEU A 35 5.41 11.24 12.73
CA LEU A 35 6.79 11.02 13.17
C LEU A 35 7.57 10.17 12.16
N GLY A 36 6.95 9.12 11.62
CA GLY A 36 7.53 8.32 10.54
C GLY A 36 7.87 9.15 9.30
N ASN A 37 6.98 10.07 8.90
CA ASN A 37 7.25 10.97 7.78
C ASN A 37 8.37 11.98 8.07
N ILE A 38 8.46 12.52 9.29
CA ILE A 38 9.54 13.43 9.70
C ILE A 38 10.88 12.67 9.65
N MET A 39 10.95 11.47 10.19
CA MET A 39 12.18 10.66 10.18
C MET A 39 12.61 10.28 8.76
N LEU A 40 11.69 9.86 7.91
CA LEU A 40 11.99 9.45 6.54
C LEU A 40 12.21 10.62 5.58
N ASN A 41 11.84 11.85 5.94
CA ASN A 41 12.15 13.06 5.17
C ASN A 41 13.67 13.25 4.97
N GLU A 42 14.48 12.89 5.96
CA GLU A 42 15.94 12.88 5.82
C GLU A 42 16.41 11.90 4.74
N CYS A 43 15.74 10.74 4.62
CA CYS A 43 16.02 9.79 3.54
C CYS A 43 15.61 10.36 2.17
N ASP A 44 14.49 11.06 2.09
CA ASP A 44 14.02 11.72 0.87
C ASP A 44 15.05 12.76 0.40
N HIS A 45 15.51 13.66 1.28
CA HIS A 45 16.54 14.65 0.96
C HIS A 45 17.87 14.02 0.53
N GLU A 46 18.27 12.90 1.15
CA GLU A 46 19.48 12.19 0.73
C GLU A 46 19.35 11.56 -0.66
N LEU A 47 18.17 11.02 -1.00
CA LEU A 47 17.90 10.47 -2.34
C LEU A 47 17.85 11.57 -3.40
N GLU A 48 17.23 12.72 -3.09
CA GLU A 48 17.20 13.91 -3.96
C GLU A 48 18.60 14.45 -4.20
N ARG A 49 19.41 14.64 -3.15
CA ARG A 49 20.80 15.08 -3.23
C ARG A 49 21.65 14.19 -4.12
N ARG A 50 21.35 12.88 -4.14
CA ARG A 50 22.03 11.92 -5.03
C ARG A 50 21.44 11.86 -6.44
N GLY A 51 20.41 12.63 -6.74
CA GLY A 51 19.75 12.67 -8.04
C GLY A 51 18.95 11.42 -8.38
N HIS A 52 18.47 10.69 -7.37
CA HIS A 52 17.63 9.53 -7.59
C HIS A 52 16.16 9.94 -7.88
N ARG A 53 15.53 9.27 -8.82
CA ARG A 53 14.08 9.34 -9.01
C ARG A 53 13.42 8.30 -8.11
N PHE A 54 12.56 8.74 -7.23
CA PHE A 54 11.87 7.86 -6.29
C PHE A 54 10.44 8.33 -6.00
N VAL A 55 9.67 7.46 -5.41
CA VAL A 55 8.33 7.75 -4.87
C VAL A 55 8.25 7.09 -3.50
N ARG A 56 7.82 7.83 -2.50
CA ARG A 56 7.57 7.30 -1.16
C ARG A 56 6.12 7.57 -0.73
N TYR A 57 5.52 6.58 -0.12
CA TYR A 57 4.24 6.69 0.56
C TYR A 57 4.37 6.00 1.93
N ALA A 58 4.39 6.79 2.99
CA ALA A 58 4.73 6.35 4.33
C ALA A 58 6.09 5.62 4.34
N ASP A 59 6.11 4.35 4.73
CA ASP A 59 7.28 3.46 4.76
C ASP A 59 7.56 2.74 3.42
N ASP A 60 6.61 2.74 2.49
CA ASP A 60 6.78 2.14 1.17
C ASP A 60 7.58 3.08 0.25
N LEU A 61 8.83 2.71 -0.06
CA LEU A 61 9.76 3.47 -0.91
C LEU A 61 10.05 2.71 -2.20
N LEU A 62 9.94 3.39 -3.34
CA LEU A 62 10.27 2.88 -4.67
C LEU A 62 11.30 3.79 -5.34
N ILE A 63 12.49 3.27 -5.66
CA ILE A 63 13.58 4.00 -6.31
C ILE A 63 13.79 3.45 -7.72
N PHE A 64 13.82 4.34 -8.71
CA PHE A 64 14.00 3.97 -10.11
C PHE A 64 15.46 4.06 -10.53
N CYS A 65 15.97 2.99 -11.15
CA CYS A 65 17.35 2.91 -11.64
C CYS A 65 17.39 2.41 -13.08
N LYS A 66 18.38 2.87 -13.86
CA LYS A 66 18.53 2.51 -15.27
C LYS A 66 19.02 1.08 -15.52
N SER A 67 19.67 0.46 -14.53
CA SER A 67 20.19 -0.90 -14.64
C SER A 67 20.11 -1.66 -13.33
N ARG A 68 20.10 -2.99 -13.39
CA ARG A 68 20.10 -3.86 -12.20
C ARG A 68 21.32 -3.62 -11.31
N LYS A 69 22.52 -3.43 -11.90
CA LYS A 69 23.75 -3.14 -11.16
C LYS A 69 23.65 -1.80 -10.40
N ALA A 70 23.09 -0.78 -11.04
CA ALA A 70 22.82 0.51 -10.38
C ALA A 70 21.79 0.36 -9.26
N ALA A 71 20.70 -0.39 -9.48
CA ALA A 71 19.68 -0.63 -8.48
C ALA A 71 20.22 -1.34 -7.24
N THR A 72 21.03 -2.40 -7.41
CA THR A 72 21.67 -3.11 -6.29
C THR A 72 22.60 -2.19 -5.50
N ARG A 73 23.41 -1.38 -6.18
CA ARG A 73 24.29 -0.40 -5.52
C ARG A 73 23.51 0.66 -4.76
N THR A 74 22.45 1.18 -5.35
CA THR A 74 21.55 2.17 -4.71
C THR A 74 20.85 1.57 -3.49
N LEU A 75 20.34 0.34 -3.62
CA LEU A 75 19.74 -0.38 -2.51
C LEU A 75 20.70 -0.47 -1.32
N ASN A 76 21.90 -1.00 -1.52
CA ASN A 76 22.88 -1.19 -0.44
C ASN A 76 23.20 0.16 0.25
N ARG A 77 23.44 1.22 -0.53
CA ARG A 77 23.72 2.56 0.02
C ARG A 77 22.54 3.14 0.80
N THR A 78 21.32 2.94 0.30
CA THR A 78 20.10 3.42 0.98
C THR A 78 19.88 2.66 2.29
N LEU A 79 20.10 1.34 2.29
CA LEU A 79 20.03 0.52 3.51
C LEU A 79 21.06 0.98 4.55
N THR A 80 22.31 1.18 4.16
CA THR A 80 23.38 1.69 5.04
C THR A 80 22.99 3.05 5.62
N TYR A 81 22.36 3.93 4.83
CA TYR A 81 21.92 5.23 5.31
C TYR A 81 20.76 5.12 6.32
N ILE A 82 19.73 4.34 5.99
CA ILE A 82 18.54 4.17 6.85
C ILE A 82 18.93 3.51 8.19
N GLU A 83 19.74 2.45 8.14
CA GLU A 83 20.13 1.71 9.34
C GLU A 83 21.24 2.42 10.14
N GLY A 84 22.20 3.04 9.45
CA GLY A 84 23.36 3.66 10.11
C GLY A 84 23.16 5.11 10.55
N LYS A 85 22.32 5.89 9.84
CA LYS A 85 22.07 7.30 10.19
C LYS A 85 20.70 7.54 10.81
N LEU A 86 19.66 6.86 10.34
CA LEU A 86 18.32 7.04 10.87
C LEU A 86 17.99 6.03 11.97
N PHE A 87 18.85 5.03 12.17
CA PHE A 87 18.67 3.94 13.16
C PHE A 87 17.34 3.19 13.02
N LEU A 88 16.82 3.14 11.79
CA LEU A 88 15.58 2.44 11.46
C LEU A 88 15.86 1.02 10.97
N LYS A 89 15.05 0.06 11.42
CA LYS A 89 15.14 -1.33 10.96
C LYS A 89 14.43 -1.49 9.61
N VAL A 90 15.12 -2.03 8.61
CA VAL A 90 14.53 -2.28 7.28
C VAL A 90 14.10 -3.74 7.15
N ASN A 91 12.88 -3.96 6.67
CA ASN A 91 12.39 -5.30 6.37
C ASN A 91 13.09 -5.87 5.13
N ARG A 92 14.13 -6.68 5.34
CA ARG A 92 14.97 -7.27 4.29
C ARG A 92 14.21 -8.25 3.40
N GLU A 93 13.20 -8.94 3.92
CA GLU A 93 12.40 -9.92 3.17
C GLU A 93 11.51 -9.25 2.13
N LYS A 94 11.01 -8.04 2.42
CA LYS A 94 10.18 -7.27 1.50
C LYS A 94 10.99 -6.37 0.58
N THR A 95 12.26 -6.12 0.90
CA THR A 95 13.13 -5.22 0.15
C THR A 95 13.84 -5.98 -0.96
N GLN A 96 13.59 -5.58 -2.21
CA GLN A 96 14.11 -6.31 -3.37
C GLN A 96 14.42 -5.40 -4.56
N VAL A 97 15.35 -5.85 -5.42
CA VAL A 97 15.59 -5.28 -6.74
C VAL A 97 14.81 -6.09 -7.77
N ALA A 98 13.90 -5.45 -8.47
CA ALA A 98 13.05 -6.10 -9.47
C ALA A 98 12.92 -5.26 -10.74
N TYR A 99 12.61 -5.91 -11.87
CA TYR A 99 12.20 -5.22 -13.08
C TYR A 99 10.85 -4.53 -12.86
N VAL A 100 10.64 -3.38 -13.50
CA VAL A 100 9.46 -2.53 -13.34
C VAL A 100 8.15 -3.27 -13.53
N ASN A 101 8.08 -4.22 -14.44
CA ASN A 101 6.88 -5.03 -14.72
C ASN A 101 6.55 -6.06 -13.62
N LYS A 102 7.48 -6.34 -12.70
CA LYS A 102 7.31 -7.25 -11.55
C LYS A 102 7.01 -6.49 -10.25
N VAL A 103 7.12 -5.17 -10.27
CA VAL A 103 6.90 -4.33 -9.10
C VAL A 103 5.41 -4.17 -8.84
N LYS A 104 5.05 -4.27 -7.55
CA LYS A 104 3.74 -3.87 -7.02
C LYS A 104 3.96 -2.69 -6.07
N TYR A 105 3.25 -1.59 -6.32
CA TYR A 105 3.30 -0.41 -5.45
C TYR A 105 1.89 0.16 -5.27
N LEU A 106 1.44 0.30 -4.03
CA LEU A 106 0.10 0.79 -3.69
C LEU A 106 -1.04 0.07 -4.45
N GLY A 107 -0.87 -1.22 -4.69
CA GLY A 107 -1.88 -2.00 -5.43
C GLY A 107 -1.80 -1.92 -6.95
N TYR A 108 -1.01 -0.99 -7.49
CA TYR A 108 -0.71 -0.90 -8.91
C TYR A 108 0.44 -1.82 -9.33
N GLY A 109 0.48 -2.20 -10.58
CA GLY A 109 1.63 -2.74 -11.28
C GLY A 109 2.00 -1.80 -12.42
N PHE A 110 3.19 -2.00 -12.96
CA PHE A 110 3.73 -1.17 -14.03
C PHE A 110 3.92 -2.01 -15.30
N TYR A 111 3.85 -1.39 -16.46
CA TYR A 111 4.24 -1.99 -17.72
C TYR A 111 4.71 -0.91 -18.71
N ILE A 112 5.43 -1.33 -19.73
CA ILE A 112 5.92 -0.44 -20.77
C ILE A 112 5.11 -0.72 -22.04
N HIS A 113 4.54 0.32 -22.62
CA HIS A 113 3.83 0.27 -23.90
C HIS A 113 4.33 1.37 -24.83
N LYS A 114 4.84 1.00 -25.99
CA LYS A 114 5.43 1.94 -26.97
C LYS A 114 6.49 2.88 -26.39
N GLY A 115 7.33 2.37 -25.46
CA GLY A 115 8.36 3.14 -24.77
C GLY A 115 7.88 3.98 -23.60
N GLU A 116 6.57 4.07 -23.35
CA GLU A 116 6.00 4.79 -22.22
C GLU A 116 5.69 3.87 -21.05
N GLY A 117 5.97 4.35 -19.83
CA GLY A 117 5.58 3.67 -18.58
C GLY A 117 4.10 3.89 -18.31
N ARG A 118 3.34 2.82 -18.14
CA ARG A 118 1.91 2.85 -17.85
C ARG A 118 1.56 2.08 -16.58
N LEU A 119 0.43 2.43 -15.97
CA LEU A 119 -0.09 1.79 -14.78
C LEU A 119 -1.15 0.75 -15.13
N ARG A 120 -1.08 -0.40 -14.47
CA ARG A 120 -2.12 -1.41 -14.50
C ARG A 120 -2.55 -1.75 -13.08
N ILE A 121 -3.70 -2.35 -12.91
CA ILE A 121 -4.11 -2.90 -11.60
C ILE A 121 -3.35 -4.20 -11.37
N HIS A 122 -2.68 -4.33 -10.23
CA HIS A 122 -1.94 -5.55 -9.92
C HIS A 122 -2.89 -6.74 -9.70
N PRO A 123 -2.59 -7.97 -10.20
CA PRO A 123 -3.48 -9.13 -10.08
C PRO A 123 -3.93 -9.44 -8.65
N LYS A 124 -3.05 -9.28 -7.66
CA LYS A 124 -3.42 -9.45 -6.24
C LYS A 124 -4.48 -8.45 -5.77
N SER A 125 -4.52 -7.24 -6.35
CA SER A 125 -5.53 -6.22 -6.03
C SER A 125 -6.87 -6.56 -6.65
N VAL A 126 -6.86 -7.11 -7.87
CA VAL A 126 -8.05 -7.65 -8.55
C VAL A 126 -8.62 -8.83 -7.76
N GLN A 127 -7.75 -9.74 -7.28
CA GLN A 127 -8.19 -10.87 -6.48
C GLN A 127 -8.84 -10.43 -5.17
N LYS A 128 -8.23 -9.51 -4.43
CA LYS A 128 -8.81 -8.93 -3.20
C LYS A 128 -10.17 -8.29 -3.46
N PHE A 129 -10.32 -7.60 -4.58
CA PHE A 129 -11.60 -7.02 -4.97
C PHE A 129 -12.65 -8.11 -5.24
N LYS A 130 -12.30 -9.13 -6.01
CA LYS A 130 -13.19 -10.28 -6.26
C LYS A 130 -13.61 -10.99 -4.97
N ASP A 131 -12.69 -11.16 -4.03
CA ASP A 131 -12.99 -11.79 -2.74
C ASP A 131 -13.95 -10.94 -1.92
N LYS A 132 -13.78 -9.60 -1.93
CA LYS A 132 -14.72 -8.68 -1.27
C LYS A 132 -16.11 -8.69 -1.90
N ILE A 133 -16.19 -8.77 -3.23
CA ILE A 133 -17.48 -8.93 -3.92
C ILE A 133 -18.12 -10.29 -3.59
N ARG A 134 -17.34 -11.38 -3.53
CA ARG A 134 -17.85 -12.70 -3.12
C ARG A 134 -18.42 -12.68 -1.71
N GLU A 135 -17.75 -12.03 -0.76
CA GLU A 135 -18.23 -11.84 0.61
C GLU A 135 -19.58 -11.15 0.63
N VAL A 136 -19.74 -10.01 -0.07
CA VAL A 136 -20.98 -9.24 -0.13
C VAL A 136 -22.08 -9.99 -0.88
N THR A 137 -21.73 -10.77 -1.91
CA THR A 137 -22.67 -11.57 -2.71
C THR A 137 -22.77 -13.02 -2.25
N GLY A 138 -22.39 -13.33 -1.02
CA GLY A 138 -22.62 -14.66 -0.42
C GLY A 138 -24.09 -14.85 -0.08
N ARG A 139 -24.63 -16.07 -0.34
CA ARG A 139 -26.03 -16.39 0.01
C ARG A 139 -26.25 -16.50 1.51
N SER A 140 -25.23 -16.95 2.25
CA SER A 140 -25.29 -17.25 3.68
C SER A 140 -24.83 -16.11 4.59
N ASN A 141 -24.70 -14.87 4.09
CA ASN A 141 -24.15 -13.75 4.89
C ASN A 141 -25.23 -12.97 5.67
N GLY A 142 -26.49 -13.41 5.65
CA GLY A 142 -27.61 -12.77 6.37
C GLY A 142 -27.97 -11.36 5.89
N MET A 143 -27.39 -10.88 4.80
CA MET A 143 -27.55 -9.51 4.32
C MET A 143 -28.82 -9.36 3.46
N GLY A 144 -29.71 -8.47 3.83
CA GLY A 144 -30.88 -8.12 3.01
C GLY A 144 -30.50 -7.43 1.68
N ILE A 145 -31.40 -7.43 0.71
CA ILE A 145 -31.15 -6.96 -0.66
C ILE A 145 -30.70 -5.49 -0.68
N GLU A 146 -31.35 -4.60 0.06
CA GLU A 146 -31.01 -3.16 0.09
C GLU A 146 -29.65 -2.91 0.75
N ALA A 147 -29.37 -3.55 1.88
CA ALA A 147 -28.06 -3.45 2.54
C ALA A 147 -26.93 -3.96 1.63
N ARG A 148 -27.18 -5.05 0.90
CA ARG A 148 -26.24 -5.62 -0.09
C ARG A 148 -25.99 -4.65 -1.23
N LYS A 149 -27.02 -4.00 -1.78
CA LYS A 149 -26.92 -3.00 -2.85
C LYS A 149 -26.09 -1.80 -2.41
N ILE A 150 -26.32 -1.28 -1.21
CA ILE A 150 -25.54 -0.17 -0.63
C ILE A 150 -24.07 -0.60 -0.50
N ARG A 151 -23.83 -1.78 0.06
CA ARG A 151 -22.47 -2.29 0.29
C ARG A 151 -21.73 -2.55 -1.00
N LEU A 152 -22.37 -3.14 -2.01
CA LEU A 152 -21.79 -3.33 -3.34
C LEU A 152 -21.40 -1.98 -3.97
N ASN A 153 -22.27 -0.99 -3.94
CA ASN A 153 -21.98 0.34 -4.47
C ASN A 153 -20.76 0.97 -3.77
N GLN A 154 -20.65 0.87 -2.44
CA GLN A 154 -19.51 1.38 -1.69
C GLN A 154 -18.19 0.70 -2.13
N VAL A 155 -18.20 -0.64 -2.21
CA VAL A 155 -17.01 -1.41 -2.59
C VAL A 155 -16.60 -1.11 -4.03
N VAL A 156 -17.53 -1.14 -4.98
CA VAL A 156 -17.25 -0.92 -6.40
C VAL A 156 -16.78 0.51 -6.65
N ARG A 157 -17.51 1.51 -6.15
CA ARG A 157 -17.13 2.92 -6.35
C ARG A 157 -15.81 3.27 -5.68
N GLY A 158 -15.58 2.79 -4.45
CA GLY A 158 -14.31 3.01 -3.75
C GLY A 158 -13.12 2.41 -4.51
N TRP A 159 -13.27 1.18 -5.00
CA TRP A 159 -12.22 0.50 -5.77
C TRP A 159 -11.96 1.18 -7.12
N MET A 160 -13.01 1.54 -7.86
CA MET A 160 -12.89 2.26 -9.15
C MET A 160 -12.22 3.62 -8.99
N ASN A 161 -12.61 4.39 -7.97
CA ASN A 161 -12.01 5.70 -7.69
C ASN A 161 -10.52 5.58 -7.31
N TYR A 162 -10.16 4.55 -6.55
CA TYR A 162 -8.78 4.29 -6.17
C TYR A 162 -7.91 3.95 -7.39
N PHE A 163 -8.41 3.08 -8.29
CA PHE A 163 -7.66 2.61 -9.45
C PHE A 163 -7.92 3.39 -10.75
N LYS A 164 -8.49 4.58 -10.67
CA LYS A 164 -8.83 5.41 -11.84
C LYS A 164 -7.65 5.77 -12.76
N LEU A 165 -6.42 5.73 -12.24
CA LEU A 165 -5.19 6.02 -12.99
C LEU A 165 -4.67 4.80 -13.77
N ALA A 166 -5.22 3.61 -13.55
CA ALA A 166 -4.79 2.41 -14.24
C ALA A 166 -5.40 2.31 -15.64
N ASP A 167 -4.59 1.86 -16.59
CA ASP A 167 -5.06 1.45 -17.90
C ASP A 167 -5.70 0.05 -17.79
N ALA A 168 -7.02 0.01 -17.55
CA ALA A 168 -7.73 -1.20 -17.15
C ALA A 168 -9.09 -1.38 -17.82
N LYS A 169 -9.36 -0.75 -18.98
CA LYS A 169 -10.66 -0.77 -19.64
C LYS A 169 -11.23 -2.19 -19.81
N ASN A 170 -10.47 -3.09 -20.42
CA ASN A 170 -10.91 -4.47 -20.68
C ASN A 170 -11.10 -5.27 -19.37
N LEU A 171 -10.23 -5.04 -18.40
CA LEU A 171 -10.36 -5.67 -17.08
C LEU A 171 -11.65 -5.23 -16.37
N ILE A 172 -11.95 -3.93 -16.41
CA ILE A 172 -13.15 -3.37 -15.78
C ILE A 172 -14.42 -3.92 -16.45
N GLN A 173 -14.44 -4.02 -17.77
CA GLN A 173 -15.55 -4.61 -18.51
C GLN A 173 -15.79 -6.08 -18.08
N GLY A 174 -14.75 -6.90 -18.06
CA GLY A 174 -14.88 -8.29 -17.60
C GLY A 174 -15.28 -8.43 -16.11
N LEU A 175 -14.86 -7.48 -15.26
CA LEU A 175 -15.30 -7.43 -13.87
C LEU A 175 -16.77 -7.03 -13.75
N ASP A 176 -17.28 -6.10 -14.56
CA ASP A 176 -18.68 -5.70 -14.58
C ASP A 176 -19.58 -6.89 -14.97
N GLU A 177 -19.25 -7.60 -16.04
CA GLU A 177 -19.96 -8.81 -16.46
C GLU A 177 -20.00 -9.88 -15.37
N TRP A 178 -18.85 -10.11 -14.72
CA TRP A 178 -18.75 -11.05 -13.60
C TRP A 178 -19.56 -10.58 -12.38
N ILE A 179 -19.56 -9.31 -12.00
CA ILE A 179 -20.37 -8.77 -10.90
C ILE A 179 -21.85 -8.93 -11.18
N ARG A 180 -22.30 -8.63 -12.40
CA ARG A 180 -23.70 -8.83 -12.82
C ARG A 180 -24.13 -10.31 -12.69
N SER A 181 -23.27 -11.24 -13.07
CA SER A 181 -23.52 -12.67 -12.87
C SER A 181 -23.65 -13.02 -11.38
N ARG A 182 -22.76 -12.47 -10.52
CA ARG A 182 -22.82 -12.68 -9.07
C ARG A 182 -24.10 -12.12 -8.45
N ILE A 183 -24.55 -10.93 -8.88
CA ILE A 183 -25.81 -10.32 -8.40
C ILE A 183 -26.98 -11.22 -8.78
N ARG A 184 -27.11 -11.64 -10.04
CA ARG A 184 -28.17 -12.56 -10.48
C ARG A 184 -28.25 -13.83 -9.64
N MET A 185 -27.08 -14.45 -9.36
CA MET A 185 -27.02 -15.67 -8.54
C MET A 185 -27.60 -15.50 -7.11
N VAL A 186 -27.59 -14.28 -6.57
CA VAL A 186 -28.03 -13.99 -5.18
C VAL A 186 -29.46 -13.48 -5.12
N THR A 187 -29.98 -12.94 -6.23
CA THR A 187 -31.35 -12.43 -6.33
C THR A 187 -32.35 -13.49 -6.77
N TRP A 188 -31.87 -14.61 -7.28
CA TRP A 188 -32.64 -15.82 -7.63
C TRP A 188 -32.36 -16.95 -6.61
#